data_f2f16d3f7fb0294cf894e8e680ae3dae
#
_entry.id   f2f16d3f7fb0294cf894e8e680ae3dae
#
_cell.length_a   1.000
_cell.length_b   1.000
_cell.length_c   1.000
_cell.angle_alpha   90.00
_cell.angle_beta   90.00
_cell.angle_gamma   90.00
#
_symmetry.space_group_name_H-M   'P 1'
#
loop_
_entity.id
_entity.type
_entity.pdbx_description
1 polymer ?
#
loop_
_entity_poly.entity_id
_entity_poly.type
_entity_poly.pdbx_seq_one_letter_code
_entity_poly.pdbx_strand_id
1 'polypeptide(L)'
;MTGRIKNVILALVLLVLPAAQASSQESYFIHTVAQGQGLYSIARTYGVTENDIIKLNPGSEKVIRAGQELKIPRREQQVGALRYHTVQKGETLYRLSVENRVSVKDICDANPGLSVENFKIGQVIVIPPATDEDPLASTFEAAAGNLPQETVQATETLASETPKYRTTHVVERRETIYRICKDYGITQAEFLDANPELKSSKLRKGMTVNIPFSSTELIAIKEKIEDAMRHIESIPDSTLFSLNDAAQETDLPDILTAAVLMPFCLDDTVSVNQKMMVEFYQGVLLALERLKDEGISVNLKVLDTGSESHSINGILTSDKMKDVNIVFGPRYAQHIAQASEWSLEHGVPLVILPANSNTDEVFDNPNVFQINTPQSYFMQEVYNHFFRQFPNPKVIVLDAEEYNRNPFLDGLERELKNRGMSYEKIGIDTAPDAIVGILDPTRDNIFIINSSGSAPLSTILPTLQLVSRMKDPSVRTMLFGYPEYQIYAPDHLEEFYEVNTWFYSSFYTNNMLQEAASFGASFRRAFSRQMMVSYPSFAAYGYDMAYHFLKCMATYGNSFESHINDTFDNPVQTGFKFERVNNWGGFVNRKVFFIHLSDQYTVEKIDFDR
;
A
#
# COMPACT_ATOMS: atom_id res chain seq x y z
N MET A 1 72.43 -41.02 30.12
CA MET A 1 71.56 -41.54 29.01
C MET A 1 70.25 -40.78 28.99
N THR A 2 70.31 -39.57 28.59
CA THR A 2 69.16 -38.66 28.53
C THR A 2 69.44 -37.71 27.38
N GLY A 3 68.81 -37.92 26.25
CA GLY A 3 69.02 -36.97 25.14
C GLY A 3 68.63 -37.45 23.76
N ARG A 4 67.55 -38.21 23.61
CA ARG A 4 67.04 -38.56 22.27
C ARG A 4 65.49 -38.71 22.13
N ILE A 5 64.75 -38.19 23.08
CA ILE A 5 63.25 -38.26 23.01
C ILE A 5 62.59 -36.87 22.80
N LYS A 6 63.38 -35.79 22.75
CA LYS A 6 62.84 -34.45 22.58
C LYS A 6 62.65 -33.98 21.12
N ASN A 7 63.18 -34.70 20.12
CA ASN A 7 63.16 -34.26 18.73
C ASN A 7 62.13 -34.99 17.86
N VAL A 8 61.33 -35.92 18.40
CA VAL A 8 60.25 -36.62 17.65
C VAL A 8 58.89 -36.03 17.94
N ILE A 9 58.72 -35.25 19.02
CA ILE A 9 57.43 -34.61 19.33
C ILE A 9 57.33 -33.23 18.66
N LEU A 10 58.41 -32.64 18.16
CA LEU A 10 58.38 -31.34 17.47
C LEU A 10 58.08 -31.46 15.96
N ALA A 11 58.12 -32.67 15.38
CA ALA A 11 57.85 -32.91 13.97
C ALA A 11 56.38 -33.34 13.69
N LEU A 12 55.57 -33.59 14.73
CA LEU A 12 54.16 -34.00 14.59
C LEU A 12 53.16 -32.86 14.90
N VAL A 13 53.65 -31.66 15.29
CA VAL A 13 52.80 -30.48 15.60
C VAL A 13 52.73 -29.51 14.42
N LEU A 14 53.44 -29.75 13.33
CA LEU A 14 53.49 -28.84 12.17
C LEU A 14 52.73 -29.34 10.94
N LEU A 15 51.78 -30.29 11.11
CA LEU A 15 50.91 -30.81 10.03
C LEU A 15 49.42 -30.83 10.40
N VAL A 16 49.01 -30.02 11.37
CA VAL A 16 47.61 -29.63 11.51
C VAL A 16 47.53 -28.16 11.09
N LEU A 17 47.49 -27.94 9.79
CA LEU A 17 46.88 -26.74 9.21
C LEU A 17 45.45 -26.69 9.72
N PRO A 18 45.00 -25.57 10.31
CA PRO A 18 43.60 -25.41 10.58
C PRO A 18 42.89 -25.48 9.21
N ALA A 19 42.05 -26.48 9.04
CA ALA A 19 41.01 -26.41 8.04
C ALA A 19 40.40 -25.04 8.22
N ALA A 20 40.51 -24.20 7.21
CA ALA A 20 39.77 -22.97 7.13
C ALA A 20 38.33 -23.32 7.47
N GLN A 21 37.84 -22.80 8.59
CA GLN A 21 36.41 -22.71 8.81
C GLN A 21 35.90 -21.92 7.64
N ALA A 22 35.41 -22.61 6.61
CA ALA A 22 34.44 -22.04 5.73
C ALA A 22 33.31 -21.59 6.67
N SER A 23 33.22 -20.28 6.90
CA SER A 23 32.05 -19.68 7.50
C SER A 23 30.87 -20.17 6.64
N SER A 24 30.10 -21.10 7.18
CA SER A 24 28.83 -21.48 6.59
C SER A 24 28.04 -20.18 6.51
N GLN A 25 27.94 -19.65 5.31
CA GLN A 25 27.03 -18.56 5.00
C GLN A 25 25.67 -19.03 5.50
N GLU A 26 25.09 -18.30 6.46
CA GLU A 26 23.82 -18.69 7.06
C GLU A 26 22.81 -18.92 5.96
N SER A 27 22.31 -20.14 5.86
CA SER A 27 21.43 -20.60 4.78
C SER A 27 19.98 -20.14 4.94
N TYR A 28 19.74 -19.10 5.72
CA TYR A 28 18.42 -18.54 5.98
C TYR A 28 18.45 -16.99 6.02
N PHE A 29 17.29 -16.38 5.93
CA PHE A 29 17.05 -14.97 6.26
C PHE A 29 15.92 -14.86 7.29
N ILE A 30 15.75 -13.70 7.91
CA ILE A 30 14.74 -13.48 8.95
C ILE A 30 13.52 -12.81 8.31
N HIS A 31 12.33 -13.37 8.59
CA HIS A 31 11.04 -12.80 8.26
C HIS A 31 10.29 -12.43 9.54
N THR A 32 9.75 -11.22 9.63
CA THR A 32 8.90 -10.80 10.74
C THR A 32 7.44 -11.06 10.37
N VAL A 33 6.78 -11.92 11.14
CA VAL A 33 5.38 -12.30 10.91
C VAL A 33 4.48 -11.08 11.01
N ALA A 34 3.75 -10.77 9.94
CA ALA A 34 2.73 -9.73 9.95
C ALA A 34 1.46 -10.20 10.67
N GLN A 35 0.61 -9.26 11.08
CA GLN A 35 -0.65 -9.59 11.74
C GLN A 35 -1.57 -10.34 10.77
N GLY A 36 -2.00 -11.54 11.15
CA GLY A 36 -2.85 -12.41 10.34
C GLY A 36 -2.11 -13.35 9.38
N GLN A 37 -0.77 -13.30 9.30
CA GLN A 37 0.00 -14.26 8.50
C GLN A 37 0.04 -15.64 9.16
N GLY A 38 -0.28 -16.67 8.39
CA GLY A 38 -0.10 -18.07 8.73
C GLY A 38 1.23 -18.64 8.23
N LEU A 39 1.67 -19.76 8.81
CA LEU A 39 2.92 -20.44 8.41
C LEU A 39 2.87 -20.88 6.93
N TYR A 40 1.69 -21.31 6.48
CA TYR A 40 1.45 -21.71 5.09
C TYR A 40 1.65 -20.52 4.13
N SER A 41 1.09 -19.36 4.43
CA SER A 41 1.27 -18.16 3.59
C SER A 41 2.74 -17.74 3.50
N ILE A 42 3.46 -17.77 4.63
CA ILE A 42 4.90 -17.48 4.67
C ILE A 42 5.70 -18.48 3.83
N ALA A 43 5.41 -19.79 3.97
CA ALA A 43 6.07 -20.84 3.22
C ALA A 43 5.87 -20.66 1.71
N ARG A 44 4.64 -20.34 1.29
CA ARG A 44 4.29 -20.09 -0.10
C ARG A 44 4.96 -18.82 -0.63
N THR A 45 4.96 -17.75 0.16
CA THR A 45 5.62 -16.46 -0.17
C THR A 45 7.08 -16.66 -0.57
N TYR A 46 7.78 -17.55 0.12
CA TYR A 46 9.21 -17.76 -0.11
C TYR A 46 9.53 -19.03 -0.92
N GLY A 47 8.52 -19.71 -1.46
CA GLY A 47 8.69 -20.91 -2.28
C GLY A 47 9.33 -22.08 -1.53
N VAL A 48 9.14 -22.12 -0.22
CA VAL A 48 9.62 -23.19 0.67
C VAL A 48 8.44 -23.97 1.23
N THR A 49 8.68 -25.12 1.86
CA THR A 49 7.60 -25.84 2.54
C THR A 49 7.47 -25.37 4.00
N GLU A 50 6.26 -25.48 4.58
CA GLU A 50 6.07 -25.21 6.02
C GLU A 50 7.05 -26.01 6.88
N ASN A 51 7.30 -27.28 6.51
CA ASN A 51 8.26 -28.14 7.18
C ASN A 51 9.69 -27.58 7.14
N ASP A 52 10.08 -26.89 6.08
CA ASP A 52 11.41 -26.28 5.98
C ASP A 52 11.52 -25.09 6.93
N ILE A 53 10.45 -24.32 7.08
CA ILE A 53 10.38 -23.21 8.07
C ILE A 53 10.38 -23.79 9.48
N ILE A 54 9.56 -24.81 9.78
CA ILE A 54 9.47 -25.44 11.10
C ILE A 54 10.81 -26.01 11.55
N LYS A 55 11.57 -26.63 10.64
CA LYS A 55 12.93 -27.13 10.94
C LYS A 55 13.86 -26.06 11.48
N LEU A 56 13.78 -24.86 10.94
CA LEU A 56 14.61 -23.73 11.39
C LEU A 56 14.02 -22.96 12.57
N ASN A 57 12.72 -23.19 12.86
CA ASN A 57 11.95 -22.50 13.90
C ASN A 57 11.12 -23.53 14.71
N PRO A 58 11.73 -24.37 15.52
CA PRO A 58 11.01 -25.37 16.33
C PRO A 58 9.97 -24.68 17.23
N GLY A 59 8.74 -25.15 17.19
CA GLY A 59 7.60 -24.60 17.93
C GLY A 59 6.66 -23.76 17.08
N SER A 60 7.05 -23.39 15.86
CA SER A 60 6.20 -22.64 14.93
C SER A 60 5.05 -23.49 14.34
N GLU A 61 5.14 -24.81 14.46
CA GLU A 61 4.09 -25.74 14.02
C GLU A 61 2.77 -25.62 14.80
N LYS A 62 2.79 -25.00 15.99
CA LYS A 62 1.61 -24.84 16.83
C LYS A 62 0.94 -23.49 16.66
N VAL A 63 1.72 -22.42 16.77
CA VAL A 63 1.24 -21.03 16.66
C VAL A 63 2.40 -20.12 16.31
N ILE A 64 2.22 -19.26 15.33
CA ILE A 64 3.06 -18.10 15.10
C ILE A 64 2.29 -16.82 15.46
N ARG A 65 2.98 -15.76 15.85
CA ARG A 65 2.38 -14.51 16.32
C ARG A 65 2.91 -13.32 15.53
N ALA A 66 2.06 -12.33 15.31
CA ALA A 66 2.49 -11.06 14.72
C ALA A 66 3.67 -10.47 15.48
N GLY A 67 4.69 -9.99 14.74
CA GLY A 67 5.95 -9.51 15.29
C GLY A 67 6.97 -10.59 15.62
N GLN A 68 6.64 -11.86 15.46
CA GLN A 68 7.57 -12.97 15.65
C GLN A 68 8.56 -13.03 14.48
N GLU A 69 9.85 -13.20 14.77
CA GLU A 69 10.87 -13.44 13.76
C GLU A 69 11.00 -14.92 13.46
N LEU A 70 10.90 -15.27 12.18
CA LEU A 70 11.07 -16.62 11.66
C LEU A 70 12.29 -16.69 10.73
N LYS A 71 13.08 -17.73 10.87
CA LYS A 71 14.17 -18.07 9.96
C LYS A 71 13.61 -18.79 8.75
N ILE A 72 13.76 -18.21 7.58
CA ILE A 72 13.29 -18.78 6.31
C ILE A 72 14.49 -19.32 5.55
N PRO A 73 14.50 -20.60 5.14
CA PRO A 73 15.64 -21.20 4.44
C PRO A 73 15.84 -20.57 3.06
N ARG A 74 17.09 -20.29 2.70
CA ARG A 74 17.45 -19.92 1.32
C ARG A 74 17.56 -21.18 0.49
N ARG A 75 16.70 -21.32 -0.53
CA ARG A 75 16.84 -22.40 -1.51
C ARG A 75 17.92 -22.03 -2.51
N GLU A 76 19.02 -22.81 -2.55
CA GLU A 76 19.91 -22.85 -3.70
C GLU A 76 19.19 -23.63 -4.82
N GLN A 77 18.50 -22.92 -5.71
CA GLN A 77 18.08 -23.51 -6.97
C GLN A 77 19.00 -23.02 -8.09
N GLN A 78 19.77 -23.96 -8.63
CA GLN A 78 20.38 -23.83 -9.95
C GLN A 78 19.26 -23.84 -11.00
N VAL A 79 18.92 -22.66 -11.51
CA VAL A 79 18.54 -22.27 -12.89
C VAL A 79 18.16 -20.79 -12.82
N GLY A 80 18.95 -19.88 -13.43
CA GLY A 80 18.69 -18.43 -13.57
C GLY A 80 18.38 -17.74 -12.22
N ALA A 81 19.40 -17.34 -11.45
CA ALA A 81 19.27 -16.98 -10.04
C ALA A 81 18.35 -15.77 -9.84
N LEU A 82 17.12 -16.00 -9.45
CA LEU A 82 16.26 -14.99 -8.81
C LEU A 82 16.98 -14.48 -7.55
N ARG A 83 17.22 -13.17 -7.49
CA ARG A 83 17.81 -12.52 -6.31
C ARG A 83 16.72 -11.89 -5.49
N TYR A 84 16.71 -12.14 -4.18
CA TYR A 84 15.82 -11.44 -3.26
C TYR A 84 16.52 -10.20 -2.74
N HIS A 85 15.86 -9.05 -2.81
CA HIS A 85 16.34 -7.77 -2.34
C HIS A 85 15.38 -7.21 -1.29
N THR A 86 15.92 -6.72 -0.17
CA THR A 86 15.12 -6.00 0.84
C THR A 86 15.27 -4.51 0.60
N VAL A 87 14.17 -3.86 0.28
CA VAL A 87 14.13 -2.42 -0.05
C VAL A 87 14.68 -1.58 1.09
N GLN A 88 15.70 -0.78 0.80
CA GLN A 88 16.37 0.11 1.74
C GLN A 88 15.79 1.54 1.66
N LYS A 89 16.11 2.34 2.68
CA LYS A 89 15.69 3.76 2.70
C LYS A 89 16.34 4.52 1.53
N GLY A 90 15.50 5.15 0.69
CA GLY A 90 15.94 5.94 -0.47
C GLY A 90 16.14 5.13 -1.75
N GLU A 91 15.78 3.84 -1.76
CA GLU A 91 15.69 3.06 -2.99
C GLU A 91 14.34 3.26 -3.67
N THR A 92 14.37 3.27 -5.00
CA THR A 92 13.18 3.29 -5.88
C THR A 92 13.22 2.08 -6.80
N LEU A 93 12.09 1.68 -7.36
CA LEU A 93 12.05 0.60 -8.36
C LEU A 93 12.98 0.89 -9.55
N TYR A 94 13.00 2.15 -9.99
CA TYR A 94 13.89 2.60 -11.06
C TYR A 94 15.38 2.43 -10.69
N ARG A 95 15.76 2.84 -9.48
CA ARG A 95 17.15 2.68 -9.01
C ARG A 95 17.56 1.22 -8.96
N LEU A 96 16.69 0.35 -8.45
CA LEU A 96 16.94 -1.10 -8.42
C LEU A 96 17.01 -1.69 -9.83
N SER A 97 16.21 -1.20 -10.76
CA SER A 97 16.24 -1.61 -12.16
C SER A 97 17.60 -1.30 -12.81
N VAL A 98 18.10 -0.08 -12.63
CA VAL A 98 19.42 0.35 -13.14
C VAL A 98 20.56 -0.43 -12.49
N GLU A 99 20.57 -0.54 -11.16
CA GLU A 99 21.63 -1.24 -10.41
C GLU A 99 21.70 -2.74 -10.76
N ASN A 100 20.58 -3.36 -11.08
CA ASN A 100 20.50 -4.79 -11.38
C ASN A 100 20.44 -5.11 -12.88
N ARG A 101 20.42 -4.11 -13.77
CA ARG A 101 20.27 -4.24 -15.22
C ARG A 101 19.04 -5.06 -15.63
N VAL A 102 17.90 -4.70 -15.06
CA VAL A 102 16.60 -5.35 -15.27
C VAL A 102 15.58 -4.26 -15.44
N SER A 103 14.64 -4.38 -16.36
CA SER A 103 13.61 -3.36 -16.51
C SER A 103 12.70 -3.29 -15.27
N VAL A 104 12.11 -2.11 -14.99
CA VAL A 104 11.12 -1.96 -13.92
C VAL A 104 9.97 -2.94 -14.13
N LYS A 105 9.58 -3.15 -15.39
CA LYS A 105 8.55 -4.11 -15.78
C LYS A 105 8.92 -5.54 -15.36
N ASP A 106 10.13 -5.99 -15.65
CA ASP A 106 10.57 -7.35 -15.29
C ASP A 106 10.62 -7.54 -13.77
N ILE A 107 10.96 -6.46 -13.02
CA ILE A 107 10.89 -6.50 -11.55
C ILE A 107 9.43 -6.63 -11.11
N CYS A 108 8.50 -5.88 -11.69
CA CYS A 108 7.08 -5.97 -11.36
C CYS A 108 6.48 -7.31 -11.79
N ASP A 109 6.82 -7.82 -12.97
CA ASP A 109 6.37 -9.14 -13.46
C ASP A 109 6.88 -10.29 -12.59
N ALA A 110 8.11 -10.16 -12.05
CA ALA A 110 8.67 -11.11 -11.09
C ALA A 110 8.07 -10.99 -9.68
N ASN A 111 7.33 -9.90 -9.42
CA ASN A 111 6.68 -9.60 -8.14
C ASN A 111 5.21 -9.23 -8.38
N PRO A 112 4.33 -10.20 -8.66
CA PRO A 112 2.93 -9.94 -8.96
C PRO A 112 2.32 -9.03 -7.91
N GLY A 113 1.80 -7.89 -8.35
CA GLY A 113 1.23 -6.88 -7.49
C GLY A 113 2.17 -5.86 -6.91
N LEU A 114 3.44 -5.86 -7.25
CA LEU A 114 4.33 -4.75 -6.95
C LEU A 114 3.99 -3.57 -7.86
N SER A 115 3.76 -2.41 -7.24
CA SER A 115 3.59 -1.13 -7.93
C SER A 115 4.43 -0.07 -7.25
N VAL A 116 4.52 1.09 -7.87
CA VAL A 116 5.25 2.24 -7.33
C VAL A 116 4.64 2.70 -6.00
N GLU A 117 3.31 2.66 -5.88
CA GLU A 117 2.58 3.13 -4.70
C GLU A 117 2.79 2.21 -3.49
N ASN A 118 3.04 0.93 -3.73
CA ASN A 118 3.24 -0.05 -2.66
C ASN A 118 4.70 -0.48 -2.45
N PHE A 119 5.64 0.14 -3.17
CA PHE A 119 7.07 -0.06 -2.98
C PHE A 119 7.55 0.62 -1.69
N LYS A 120 7.73 -0.16 -0.63
CA LYS A 120 8.02 0.37 0.73
C LYS A 120 9.31 -0.19 1.29
N ILE A 121 9.96 0.60 2.13
CA ILE A 121 11.16 0.19 2.88
C ILE A 121 10.84 -1.06 3.70
N GLY A 122 11.75 -2.03 3.65
CA GLY A 122 11.62 -3.31 4.35
C GLY A 122 10.88 -4.41 3.58
N GLN A 123 10.28 -4.10 2.42
CA GLN A 123 9.74 -5.13 1.52
C GLN A 123 10.87 -6.01 0.98
N VAL A 124 10.60 -7.30 0.84
CA VAL A 124 11.48 -8.22 0.12
C VAL A 124 10.91 -8.44 -1.26
N ILE A 125 11.65 -8.03 -2.28
CA ILE A 125 11.27 -8.19 -3.68
C ILE A 125 12.20 -9.16 -4.39
N VAL A 126 11.69 -9.78 -5.45
CA VAL A 126 12.47 -10.64 -6.35
C VAL A 126 13.06 -9.76 -7.45
N ILE A 127 14.36 -9.78 -7.61
CA ILE A 127 15.05 -9.17 -8.75
C ILE A 127 15.37 -10.31 -9.74
N PRO A 128 14.77 -10.32 -10.94
CA PRO A 128 15.08 -11.33 -11.96
C PRO A 128 16.52 -11.17 -12.45
N PRO A 129 17.10 -12.19 -13.11
CA PRO A 129 18.44 -12.09 -13.68
C PRO A 129 18.47 -11.01 -14.76
N ALA A 130 19.62 -10.32 -14.88
CA ALA A 130 19.84 -9.32 -15.92
C ALA A 130 19.56 -9.91 -17.30
N THR A 131 18.77 -9.19 -18.10
CA THR A 131 18.56 -9.51 -19.52
C THR A 131 19.69 -8.90 -20.35
N ASP A 132 20.10 -9.55 -21.46
CA ASP A 132 21.13 -9.02 -22.37
C ASP A 132 20.66 -7.77 -23.13
N GLU A 133 19.41 -7.36 -22.98
CA GLU A 133 18.87 -6.10 -23.52
C GLU A 133 19.18 -4.96 -22.53
N ASP A 134 19.67 -3.84 -23.03
CA ASP A 134 19.98 -2.67 -22.22
C ASP A 134 18.68 -2.12 -21.61
N PRO A 135 18.47 -2.22 -20.29
CA PRO A 135 17.23 -1.78 -19.64
C PRO A 135 17.00 -0.27 -19.77
N LEU A 136 18.06 0.49 -20.09
CA LEU A 136 17.97 1.92 -20.34
C LEU A 136 17.42 2.23 -21.74
N ALA A 137 17.72 1.41 -22.76
CA ALA A 137 17.27 1.64 -24.12
C ALA A 137 15.74 1.56 -24.25
N SER A 138 15.12 0.54 -23.66
CA SER A 138 13.66 0.37 -23.71
C SER A 138 12.90 1.41 -22.87
N THR A 139 13.48 1.87 -21.77
CA THR A 139 12.88 2.91 -20.91
C THR A 139 13.01 4.30 -21.54
N PHE A 140 14.08 4.56 -22.30
CA PHE A 140 14.31 5.86 -22.95
C PHE A 140 13.54 6.02 -24.25
N GLU A 141 13.32 4.97 -25.03
CA GLU A 141 12.49 5.06 -26.24
C GLU A 141 11.02 5.40 -25.92
N ALA A 142 10.48 4.85 -24.84
CA ALA A 142 9.13 5.18 -24.38
C ALA A 142 9.02 6.60 -23.78
N ALA A 143 10.07 7.09 -23.10
CA ALA A 143 10.11 8.41 -22.49
C ALA A 143 10.39 9.55 -23.50
N ALA A 144 11.15 9.27 -24.57
CA ALA A 144 11.57 10.27 -25.55
C ALA A 144 10.40 10.89 -26.34
N GLY A 145 9.25 10.22 -26.42
CA GLY A 145 8.06 10.74 -27.10
C GLY A 145 7.35 11.90 -26.40
N ASN A 146 7.57 12.11 -25.11
CA ASN A 146 6.79 13.07 -24.29
C ASN A 146 7.63 14.07 -23.47
N LEU A 147 8.96 14.07 -23.60
CA LEU A 147 9.85 15.00 -22.91
C LEU A 147 10.20 16.24 -23.78
N PRO A 148 10.44 17.41 -23.18
CA PRO A 148 10.93 18.58 -23.90
C PRO A 148 12.25 18.28 -24.63
N GLN A 149 12.40 18.79 -25.86
CA GLN A 149 13.54 18.51 -26.75
C GLN A 149 14.94 18.73 -26.14
N GLU A 150 15.07 19.59 -25.13
CA GLU A 150 16.34 19.85 -24.43
C GLU A 150 16.79 18.68 -23.54
N THR A 151 15.86 17.88 -23.03
CA THR A 151 16.16 16.73 -22.15
C THR A 151 16.60 15.50 -22.96
N VAL A 152 16.08 15.34 -24.16
CA VAL A 152 16.42 14.22 -25.06
C VAL A 152 17.89 14.30 -25.53
N GLN A 153 18.39 15.51 -25.84
CA GLN A 153 19.78 15.68 -26.24
C GLN A 153 20.81 15.41 -25.13
N ALA A 154 20.43 15.65 -23.88
CA ALA A 154 21.29 15.35 -22.73
C ALA A 154 21.37 13.83 -22.44
N THR A 155 20.33 13.08 -22.76
CA THR A 155 20.21 11.65 -22.49
C THR A 155 20.89 10.80 -23.57
N GLU A 156 20.81 11.19 -24.85
CA GLU A 156 21.52 10.51 -25.95
C GLU A 156 23.05 10.61 -25.80
N THR A 157 23.55 11.65 -25.11
CA THR A 157 24.98 11.82 -24.83
C THR A 157 25.48 10.95 -23.68
N LEU A 158 24.60 10.45 -22.82
CA LEU A 158 24.94 9.62 -21.66
C LEU A 158 24.94 8.11 -21.98
N ALA A 159 24.26 7.69 -23.04
CA ALA A 159 24.15 6.28 -23.45
C ALA A 159 25.36 5.77 -24.28
N SER A 160 26.23 6.65 -24.74
CA SER A 160 27.51 6.25 -25.34
C SER A 160 28.53 6.03 -24.23
N GLU A 161 29.24 4.89 -24.22
CA GLU A 161 30.33 4.58 -23.29
C GLU A 161 31.16 5.84 -23.04
N THR A 162 31.23 6.31 -21.79
CA THR A 162 32.07 7.45 -21.43
C THR A 162 33.50 7.11 -21.85
N PRO A 163 34.08 7.80 -22.82
CA PRO A 163 35.42 7.46 -23.29
C PRO A 163 36.38 7.63 -22.10
N LYS A 164 37.15 6.58 -21.82
CA LYS A 164 38.09 6.53 -20.68
C LYS A 164 39.10 7.68 -20.72
N TYR A 165 39.30 8.28 -21.92
CA TYR A 165 40.17 9.41 -22.17
C TYR A 165 39.47 10.39 -23.12
N ARG A 166 39.79 11.70 -22.97
CA ARG A 166 39.24 12.77 -23.81
C ARG A 166 39.59 12.59 -25.30
N THR A 167 40.87 12.22 -25.59
CA THR A 167 41.39 11.97 -26.93
C THR A 167 42.75 11.29 -26.84
N THR A 168 43.35 10.97 -28.00
CA THR A 168 44.73 10.53 -28.09
C THR A 168 45.56 11.58 -28.85
N HIS A 169 46.82 11.71 -28.51
CA HIS A 169 47.77 12.63 -29.19
C HIS A 169 48.99 11.86 -29.69
N VAL A 170 49.43 12.12 -30.91
CA VAL A 170 50.66 11.55 -31.48
C VAL A 170 51.77 12.55 -31.27
N VAL A 171 52.77 12.15 -30.49
CA VAL A 171 53.90 13.00 -30.06
C VAL A 171 54.72 13.47 -31.27
N GLU A 172 54.86 14.77 -31.42
CA GLU A 172 55.64 15.39 -32.48
C GLU A 172 57.13 15.55 -32.12
N ARG A 173 57.94 16.04 -33.09
CA ARG A 173 59.38 16.23 -32.91
C ARG A 173 59.63 17.39 -31.94
N ARG A 174 60.40 17.13 -30.83
CA ARG A 174 60.73 18.07 -29.77
C ARG A 174 59.58 18.44 -28.84
N GLU A 175 58.50 17.72 -28.88
CA GLU A 175 57.47 17.88 -27.84
C GLU A 175 57.93 17.31 -26.50
N THR A 176 57.43 17.93 -25.45
CA THR A 176 57.68 17.53 -24.06
C THR A 176 56.36 17.29 -23.35
N ILE A 177 56.36 16.45 -22.33
CA ILE A 177 55.19 16.22 -21.48
C ILE A 177 54.60 17.57 -21.01
N TYR A 178 55.45 18.50 -20.61
CA TYR A 178 55.03 19.82 -20.14
C TYR A 178 54.24 20.58 -21.23
N ARG A 179 54.69 20.54 -22.48
CA ARG A 179 54.02 21.25 -23.61
C ARG A 179 52.68 20.62 -23.93
N ILE A 180 52.61 19.29 -24.02
CA ILE A 180 51.38 18.54 -24.23
C ILE A 180 50.37 18.85 -23.12
N CYS A 181 50.80 18.78 -21.86
CA CYS A 181 49.92 19.10 -20.74
C CYS A 181 49.40 20.53 -20.81
N LYS A 182 50.22 21.51 -21.21
CA LYS A 182 49.84 22.90 -21.33
C LYS A 182 48.82 23.11 -22.49
N ASP A 183 49.08 22.46 -23.63
CA ASP A 183 48.23 22.59 -24.82
C ASP A 183 46.84 21.97 -24.62
N TYR A 184 46.74 20.93 -23.80
CA TYR A 184 45.45 20.27 -23.46
C TYR A 184 44.85 20.72 -22.12
N GLY A 185 45.52 21.62 -21.38
CA GLY A 185 45.01 22.17 -20.12
C GLY A 185 44.95 21.15 -18.95
N ILE A 186 45.81 20.15 -18.95
CA ILE A 186 45.94 19.09 -17.96
C ILE A 186 47.23 19.18 -17.18
N THR A 187 47.27 18.62 -15.99
CA THR A 187 48.48 18.55 -15.16
C THR A 187 49.38 17.37 -15.62
N GLN A 188 50.67 17.47 -15.32
CA GLN A 188 51.63 16.36 -15.62
C GLN A 188 51.27 15.09 -14.83
N ALA A 189 50.69 15.22 -13.63
CA ALA A 189 50.21 14.09 -12.86
C ALA A 189 49.05 13.37 -13.56
N GLU A 190 48.05 14.09 -13.99
CA GLU A 190 46.89 13.55 -14.75
C GLU A 190 47.36 12.87 -16.05
N PHE A 191 48.29 13.48 -16.77
CA PHE A 191 48.88 12.90 -17.98
C PHE A 191 49.63 11.60 -17.74
N LEU A 192 50.46 11.54 -16.68
CA LEU A 192 51.21 10.34 -16.33
C LEU A 192 50.35 9.22 -15.76
N ASP A 193 49.23 9.56 -15.12
CA ASP A 193 48.26 8.56 -14.66
C ASP A 193 47.45 7.95 -15.81
N ALA A 194 47.23 8.73 -16.86
CA ALA A 194 46.60 8.23 -18.09
C ALA A 194 47.59 7.45 -18.99
N ASN A 195 48.92 7.62 -18.78
CA ASN A 195 49.97 6.98 -19.54
C ASN A 195 51.05 6.38 -18.55
N PRO A 196 50.73 5.31 -17.85
CA PRO A 196 51.62 4.75 -16.80
C PRO A 196 53.01 4.32 -17.30
N GLU A 197 53.09 3.95 -18.57
CA GLU A 197 54.34 3.56 -19.24
C GLU A 197 55.36 4.71 -19.27
N LEU A 198 54.92 5.96 -19.25
CA LEU A 198 55.76 7.14 -19.27
C LEU A 198 56.35 7.48 -17.88
N LYS A 199 55.90 6.82 -16.81
CA LYS A 199 56.55 6.91 -15.49
C LYS A 199 57.94 6.26 -15.46
N SER A 200 58.18 5.28 -16.36
CA SER A 200 59.43 4.53 -16.45
C SER A 200 60.16 4.71 -17.77
N SER A 201 59.54 5.33 -18.79
CA SER A 201 60.10 5.52 -20.13
C SER A 201 60.09 7.00 -20.54
N LYS A 202 60.95 7.36 -21.52
CA LYS A 202 60.98 8.73 -22.07
C LYS A 202 60.00 8.88 -23.23
N LEU A 203 59.33 10.02 -23.29
CA LEU A 203 58.49 10.43 -24.42
C LEU A 203 59.29 10.45 -25.71
N ARG A 204 58.81 9.86 -26.80
CA ARG A 204 59.47 9.76 -28.10
C ARG A 204 58.54 10.19 -29.23
N LYS A 205 59.09 10.82 -30.26
CA LYS A 205 58.33 11.15 -31.45
C LYS A 205 57.61 9.93 -32.06
N GLY A 206 56.33 10.09 -32.42
CA GLY A 206 55.50 9.05 -33.02
C GLY A 206 54.79 8.14 -31.98
N MET A 207 55.04 8.33 -30.68
CA MET A 207 54.22 7.65 -29.64
C MET A 207 52.82 8.23 -29.64
N THR A 208 51.79 7.37 -29.51
CA THR A 208 50.46 7.77 -29.25
C THR A 208 50.25 7.77 -27.74
N VAL A 209 49.83 8.89 -27.18
CA VAL A 209 49.56 9.07 -25.73
C VAL A 209 48.12 9.40 -25.48
N ASN A 210 47.56 8.96 -24.37
CA ASN A 210 46.20 9.23 -23.97
C ASN A 210 46.13 10.60 -23.27
N ILE A 211 45.15 11.41 -23.68
CA ILE A 211 44.87 12.71 -23.07
C ILE A 211 43.66 12.54 -22.15
N PRO A 212 43.81 12.61 -20.83
CA PRO A 212 42.69 12.50 -19.91
C PRO A 212 41.83 13.77 -19.92
N PHE A 213 40.65 13.69 -19.34
CA PHE A 213 39.89 14.88 -18.96
C PHE A 213 40.63 15.58 -17.81
N SER A 214 40.65 16.91 -17.82
CA SER A 214 41.18 17.66 -16.66
C SER A 214 40.28 17.46 -15.43
N SER A 215 40.86 17.63 -14.24
CA SER A 215 40.06 17.56 -13.00
C SER A 215 38.88 18.54 -13.00
N THR A 216 39.03 19.69 -13.62
CA THR A 216 37.94 20.69 -13.75
C THR A 216 36.84 20.21 -14.69
N GLU A 217 37.19 19.57 -15.81
CA GLU A 217 36.21 18.98 -16.74
C GLU A 217 35.48 17.80 -16.11
N LEU A 218 36.18 16.96 -15.36
CA LEU A 218 35.56 15.85 -14.64
C LEU A 218 34.58 16.32 -13.55
N ILE A 219 34.91 17.39 -12.83
CA ILE A 219 34.00 18.02 -11.87
C ILE A 219 32.75 18.55 -12.59
N ALA A 220 32.92 19.27 -13.71
CA ALA A 220 31.79 19.81 -14.46
C ALA A 220 30.89 18.71 -15.08
N ILE A 221 31.49 17.60 -15.54
CA ILE A 221 30.75 16.43 -16.02
C ILE A 221 30.00 15.78 -14.85
N LYS A 222 30.65 15.62 -13.72
CA LYS A 222 30.04 15.04 -12.52
C LYS A 222 28.88 15.90 -12.00
N GLU A 223 29.04 17.23 -11.94
CA GLU A 223 27.96 18.14 -11.57
C GLU A 223 26.77 18.07 -12.53
N LYS A 224 27.02 17.96 -13.86
CA LYS A 224 25.95 17.78 -14.84
C LYS A 224 25.24 16.44 -14.70
N ILE A 225 25.98 15.36 -14.40
CA ILE A 225 25.40 14.04 -14.14
C ILE A 225 24.58 14.08 -12.84
N GLU A 226 25.10 14.67 -11.77
CA GLU A 226 24.40 14.82 -10.50
C GLU A 226 23.14 15.71 -10.62
N ASP A 227 23.18 16.73 -11.48
CA ASP A 227 22.03 17.59 -11.75
C ASP A 227 20.96 16.88 -12.59
N ALA A 228 21.40 16.12 -13.62
CA ALA A 228 20.50 15.25 -14.40
C ALA A 228 19.88 14.15 -13.54
N MET A 229 20.67 13.51 -12.66
CA MET A 229 20.17 12.51 -11.72
C MET A 229 19.18 13.12 -10.72
N ARG A 230 19.45 14.31 -10.17
CA ARG A 230 18.48 15.02 -9.30
C ARG A 230 17.18 15.36 -10.04
N HIS A 231 17.27 15.68 -11.33
CA HIS A 231 16.09 15.95 -12.14
C HIS A 231 15.27 14.66 -12.36
N ILE A 232 15.92 13.53 -12.64
CA ILE A 232 15.29 12.21 -12.75
C ILE A 232 14.71 11.77 -11.41
N GLU A 233 15.42 11.96 -10.29
CA GLU A 233 14.93 11.67 -8.94
C GLU A 233 13.75 12.56 -8.51
N SER A 234 13.58 13.73 -9.13
CA SER A 234 12.43 14.61 -8.88
C SER A 234 11.16 14.20 -9.65
N ILE A 235 11.28 13.31 -10.65
CA ILE A 235 10.13 12.78 -11.37
C ILE A 235 9.48 11.71 -10.48
N PRO A 236 8.20 11.84 -10.13
CA PRO A 236 7.51 10.81 -9.35
C PRO A 236 7.58 9.45 -10.07
N ASP A 237 7.88 8.39 -9.34
CA ASP A 237 7.90 7.02 -9.88
C ASP A 237 6.62 6.66 -10.63
N SER A 238 5.46 7.17 -10.16
CA SER A 238 4.17 7.04 -10.85
C SER A 238 4.18 7.60 -12.29
N THR A 239 4.94 8.67 -12.55
CA THR A 239 5.04 9.25 -13.89
C THR A 239 5.92 8.40 -14.81
N LEU A 240 7.01 7.84 -14.28
CA LEU A 240 7.89 6.92 -15.02
C LEU A 240 7.19 5.60 -15.33
N PHE A 241 6.37 5.11 -14.41
CA PHE A 241 5.57 3.91 -14.59
C PHE A 241 4.46 4.12 -15.62
N SER A 242 3.73 5.24 -15.57
CA SER A 242 2.67 5.56 -16.53
C SER A 242 3.17 5.77 -17.96
N LEU A 243 4.43 6.18 -18.13
CA LEU A 243 5.06 6.27 -19.47
C LEU A 243 5.35 4.88 -20.07
N ASN A 244 5.60 3.88 -19.23
CA ASN A 244 5.76 2.48 -19.65
C ASN A 244 4.42 1.81 -19.97
N ASP A 245 3.36 2.14 -19.21
CA ASP A 245 2.00 1.62 -19.46
C ASP A 245 1.35 2.22 -20.72
N ALA A 246 1.70 3.45 -21.09
CA ALA A 246 1.19 4.09 -22.30
C ALA A 246 1.61 3.39 -23.61
N ALA A 247 2.56 2.44 -23.54
CA ALA A 247 3.00 1.62 -24.68
C ALA A 247 2.23 0.29 -24.79
N GLN A 248 1.37 -0.07 -23.83
CA GLN A 248 0.47 -1.22 -23.96
C GLN A 248 -0.88 -0.73 -24.48
N GLU A 249 -1.22 -1.12 -25.72
CA GLU A 249 -2.60 -1.05 -26.20
C GLU A 249 -3.48 -1.74 -25.14
N THR A 250 -4.28 -0.96 -24.42
CA THR A 250 -5.28 -1.50 -23.49
C THR A 250 -6.31 -2.23 -24.32
N ASP A 251 -6.25 -3.54 -24.30
CA ASP A 251 -7.29 -4.39 -24.91
C ASP A 251 -8.52 -4.30 -23.99
N LEU A 252 -9.24 -3.17 -24.12
CA LEU A 252 -10.49 -2.94 -23.40
C LEU A 252 -11.51 -3.91 -23.97
N PRO A 253 -12.13 -4.77 -23.17
CA PRO A 253 -13.24 -5.57 -23.68
C PRO A 253 -14.37 -4.63 -24.09
N ASP A 254 -14.92 -4.82 -25.29
CA ASP A 254 -16.06 -4.05 -25.82
C ASP A 254 -17.24 -4.05 -24.84
N ILE A 255 -17.40 -5.13 -24.07
CA ILE A 255 -18.44 -5.30 -23.05
C ILE A 255 -17.83 -6.00 -21.83
N LEU A 256 -17.80 -5.32 -20.69
CA LEU A 256 -17.41 -5.92 -19.41
C LEU A 256 -18.45 -6.96 -18.97
N THR A 257 -18.01 -8.12 -18.51
CA THR A 257 -18.87 -9.13 -17.89
C THR A 257 -18.60 -9.20 -16.38
N ALA A 258 -19.56 -8.80 -15.57
CA ALA A 258 -19.49 -8.89 -14.11
C ALA A 258 -20.35 -10.05 -13.59
N ALA A 259 -19.86 -10.77 -12.60
CA ALA A 259 -20.64 -11.77 -11.87
C ALA A 259 -20.93 -11.29 -10.44
N VAL A 260 -22.18 -11.45 -10.00
CA VAL A 260 -22.63 -11.20 -8.62
C VAL A 260 -22.94 -12.55 -7.98
N LEU A 261 -22.11 -12.96 -7.00
CA LEU A 261 -22.26 -14.20 -6.25
C LEU A 261 -22.83 -13.88 -4.86
N MET A 262 -24.14 -14.08 -4.66
CA MET A 262 -24.83 -13.71 -3.42
C MET A 262 -25.71 -14.81 -2.88
N PRO A 263 -25.83 -14.92 -1.53
CA PRO A 263 -26.73 -15.87 -0.89
C PRO A 263 -28.18 -15.32 -0.92
N PHE A 264 -28.82 -15.38 -2.09
CA PHE A 264 -30.24 -15.02 -2.20
C PHE A 264 -31.14 -16.06 -1.56
N CYS A 265 -30.68 -17.33 -1.49
CA CYS A 265 -31.41 -18.46 -0.87
C CYS A 265 -32.87 -18.51 -1.35
N LEU A 266 -33.08 -18.52 -2.67
CA LEU A 266 -34.40 -18.36 -3.30
C LEU A 266 -35.41 -19.46 -2.91
N ASP A 267 -34.90 -20.62 -2.48
CA ASP A 267 -35.71 -21.76 -2.08
C ASP A 267 -36.10 -21.75 -0.58
N ASP A 268 -35.59 -20.79 0.19
CA ASP A 268 -35.80 -20.70 1.63
C ASP A 268 -36.85 -19.62 2.01
N THR A 269 -37.26 -19.63 3.29
CA THR A 269 -38.13 -18.57 3.83
C THR A 269 -37.38 -17.25 3.91
N VAL A 270 -37.99 -16.16 3.45
CA VAL A 270 -37.39 -14.83 3.33
C VAL A 270 -36.91 -14.30 4.69
N SER A 271 -35.60 -14.22 4.86
CA SER A 271 -34.92 -13.67 6.02
C SER A 271 -34.50 -12.19 5.82
N VAL A 272 -34.09 -11.52 6.91
CA VAL A 272 -33.56 -10.16 6.84
C VAL A 272 -32.27 -10.14 6.01
N ASN A 273 -31.41 -11.16 6.14
CA ASN A 273 -30.18 -11.27 5.37
C ASN A 273 -30.43 -11.37 3.87
N GLN A 274 -31.43 -12.13 3.46
CA GLN A 274 -31.84 -12.21 2.03
C GLN A 274 -32.29 -10.85 1.50
N LYS A 275 -33.10 -10.11 2.27
CA LYS A 275 -33.52 -8.75 1.89
C LYS A 275 -32.34 -7.81 1.70
N MET A 276 -31.33 -7.91 2.57
CA MET A 276 -30.09 -7.13 2.45
C MET A 276 -29.33 -7.48 1.17
N MET A 277 -29.24 -8.77 0.79
CA MET A 277 -28.58 -9.20 -0.45
C MET A 277 -29.34 -8.74 -1.70
N VAL A 278 -30.67 -8.76 -1.64
CA VAL A 278 -31.51 -8.19 -2.71
C VAL A 278 -31.27 -6.68 -2.84
N GLU A 279 -31.16 -5.94 -1.72
CA GLU A 279 -30.85 -4.50 -1.77
C GLU A 279 -29.45 -4.23 -2.31
N PHE A 280 -28.48 -5.03 -1.95
CA PHE A 280 -27.14 -4.94 -2.54
C PHE A 280 -27.21 -5.08 -4.07
N TYR A 281 -27.88 -6.12 -4.56
CA TYR A 281 -28.10 -6.32 -5.99
C TYR A 281 -28.84 -5.15 -6.65
N GLN A 282 -29.87 -4.59 -5.99
CA GLN A 282 -30.58 -3.42 -6.50
C GLN A 282 -29.67 -2.19 -6.60
N GLY A 283 -28.73 -2.03 -5.67
CA GLY A 283 -27.68 -1.02 -5.76
C GLY A 283 -26.79 -1.22 -6.98
N VAL A 284 -26.34 -2.46 -7.23
CA VAL A 284 -25.57 -2.81 -8.44
C VAL A 284 -26.34 -2.43 -9.71
N LEU A 285 -27.64 -2.72 -9.78
CA LEU A 285 -28.47 -2.35 -10.95
C LEU A 285 -28.51 -0.84 -11.19
N LEU A 286 -28.60 -0.02 -10.13
CA LEU A 286 -28.56 1.45 -10.26
C LEU A 286 -27.16 1.94 -10.71
N ALA A 287 -26.10 1.28 -10.29
CA ALA A 287 -24.76 1.56 -10.80
C ALA A 287 -24.64 1.27 -12.29
N LEU A 288 -25.21 0.14 -12.75
CA LEU A 288 -25.23 -0.21 -14.18
C LEU A 288 -26.08 0.73 -15.00
N GLU A 289 -27.23 1.21 -14.48
CA GLU A 289 -28.04 2.24 -15.14
C GLU A 289 -27.20 3.50 -15.38
N ARG A 290 -26.49 3.96 -14.37
CA ARG A 290 -25.61 5.12 -14.47
C ARG A 290 -24.45 4.90 -15.45
N LEU A 291 -23.76 3.77 -15.37
CA LEU A 291 -22.66 3.43 -16.29
C LEU A 291 -23.15 3.40 -17.75
N LYS A 292 -24.37 2.89 -17.99
CA LYS A 292 -25.01 2.92 -19.30
C LYS A 292 -25.24 4.34 -19.80
N ASP A 293 -25.70 5.25 -18.95
CA ASP A 293 -25.87 6.67 -19.29
C ASP A 293 -24.53 7.34 -19.64
N GLU A 294 -23.42 6.83 -19.08
CA GLU A 294 -22.06 7.23 -19.39
C GLU A 294 -21.44 6.48 -20.60
N GLY A 295 -22.22 5.64 -21.29
CA GLY A 295 -21.78 4.90 -22.47
C GLY A 295 -21.08 3.58 -22.22
N ILE A 296 -21.02 3.13 -20.95
CA ILE A 296 -20.36 1.88 -20.56
C ILE A 296 -21.38 0.75 -20.50
N SER A 297 -21.18 -0.28 -21.31
CA SER A 297 -22.03 -1.47 -21.34
C SER A 297 -21.45 -2.61 -20.49
N VAL A 298 -22.29 -3.19 -19.64
CA VAL A 298 -21.90 -4.28 -18.75
C VAL A 298 -22.89 -5.45 -18.89
N ASN A 299 -22.36 -6.65 -19.09
CA ASN A 299 -23.11 -7.89 -19.01
C ASN A 299 -23.10 -8.39 -17.57
N LEU A 300 -24.26 -8.43 -16.90
CA LEU A 300 -24.36 -8.84 -15.50
C LEU A 300 -24.85 -10.28 -15.38
N LYS A 301 -24.06 -11.14 -14.75
CA LYS A 301 -24.44 -12.50 -14.37
C LYS A 301 -24.73 -12.55 -12.88
N VAL A 302 -25.94 -12.95 -12.51
CA VAL A 302 -26.38 -13.00 -11.10
C VAL A 302 -26.60 -14.45 -10.71
N LEU A 303 -25.87 -14.89 -9.68
CA LEU A 303 -25.81 -16.31 -9.30
C LEU A 303 -26.08 -16.46 -7.79
N ASP A 304 -27.07 -17.29 -7.44
CA ASP A 304 -27.40 -17.59 -6.05
C ASP A 304 -26.42 -18.60 -5.48
N THR A 305 -25.68 -18.21 -4.44
CA THR A 305 -24.73 -19.10 -3.74
C THR A 305 -25.42 -20.02 -2.72
N GLY A 306 -26.70 -19.81 -2.45
CA GLY A 306 -27.42 -20.54 -1.41
C GLY A 306 -26.93 -20.24 0.01
N SER A 307 -27.22 -21.15 0.93
CA SER A 307 -26.79 -21.01 2.33
C SER A 307 -25.29 -21.32 2.49
N GLU A 308 -24.71 -20.90 3.60
CA GLU A 308 -23.28 -21.07 3.93
C GLU A 308 -22.77 -22.53 3.82
N SER A 309 -23.64 -23.49 4.11
CA SER A 309 -23.29 -24.92 4.06
C SER A 309 -23.19 -25.52 2.65
N HIS A 310 -23.60 -24.79 1.61
CA HIS A 310 -23.52 -25.26 0.23
C HIS A 310 -22.14 -24.94 -0.38
N SER A 311 -21.65 -25.85 -1.23
CA SER A 311 -20.45 -25.58 -2.03
C SER A 311 -20.85 -24.82 -3.30
N ILE A 312 -20.08 -23.78 -3.64
CA ILE A 312 -20.28 -23.00 -4.88
C ILE A 312 -19.41 -23.51 -6.04
N ASN A 313 -18.61 -24.58 -5.86
CA ASN A 313 -17.74 -25.09 -6.91
C ASN A 313 -18.52 -25.43 -8.20
N GLY A 314 -19.73 -25.96 -8.08
CA GLY A 314 -20.58 -26.22 -9.24
C GLY A 314 -21.01 -24.96 -10.01
N ILE A 315 -21.07 -23.82 -9.34
CA ILE A 315 -21.29 -22.51 -9.98
C ILE A 315 -20.00 -22.05 -10.66
N LEU A 316 -18.89 -22.08 -9.95
CA LEU A 316 -17.57 -21.59 -10.41
C LEU A 316 -17.07 -22.33 -11.64
N THR A 317 -17.33 -23.65 -11.74
CA THR A 317 -16.93 -24.50 -12.88
C THR A 317 -17.93 -24.52 -14.03
N SER A 318 -19.07 -23.84 -13.90
CA SER A 318 -20.12 -23.82 -14.93
C SER A 318 -19.82 -22.81 -16.05
N ASP A 319 -20.44 -23.03 -17.22
CA ASP A 319 -20.39 -22.08 -18.34
C ASP A 319 -20.90 -20.66 -17.96
N LYS A 320 -21.60 -20.53 -16.82
CA LYS A 320 -22.05 -19.22 -16.33
C LYS A 320 -20.89 -18.32 -15.92
N MET A 321 -19.76 -18.88 -15.51
CA MET A 321 -18.55 -18.12 -15.14
C MET A 321 -17.61 -17.84 -16.32
N LYS A 322 -17.92 -18.37 -17.50
CA LYS A 322 -17.13 -18.10 -18.69
C LYS A 322 -17.16 -16.60 -19.04
N ASP A 323 -16.04 -16.08 -19.48
CA ASP A 323 -15.83 -14.68 -19.91
C ASP A 323 -16.15 -13.63 -18.81
N VAL A 324 -16.12 -14.02 -17.53
CA VAL A 324 -16.27 -13.08 -16.40
C VAL A 324 -14.96 -12.30 -16.21
N ASN A 325 -15.07 -10.97 -16.18
CA ASN A 325 -13.94 -10.06 -15.98
C ASN A 325 -13.79 -9.64 -14.52
N ILE A 326 -14.84 -9.70 -13.72
CA ILE A 326 -14.84 -9.36 -12.29
C ILE A 326 -15.96 -10.09 -11.55
N VAL A 327 -15.69 -10.47 -10.30
CA VAL A 327 -16.65 -11.11 -9.40
C VAL A 327 -16.92 -10.24 -8.20
N PHE A 328 -18.18 -9.94 -7.92
CA PHE A 328 -18.67 -9.28 -6.71
C PHE A 328 -19.28 -10.29 -5.74
N GLY A 329 -18.74 -10.39 -4.56
CA GLY A 329 -19.04 -11.46 -3.61
C GLY A 329 -18.04 -12.58 -3.68
N PRO A 330 -18.29 -13.73 -3.05
CA PRO A 330 -19.45 -14.05 -2.21
C PRO A 330 -19.36 -13.45 -0.79
N ARG A 331 -20.34 -13.81 0.07
CA ARG A 331 -20.42 -13.27 1.43
C ARG A 331 -19.83 -14.17 2.50
N TYR A 332 -20.04 -15.48 2.41
CA TYR A 332 -19.65 -16.44 3.45
C TYR A 332 -18.19 -16.86 3.31
N ALA A 333 -17.47 -17.04 4.43
CA ALA A 333 -16.06 -17.38 4.44
C ALA A 333 -15.72 -18.62 3.60
N GLN A 334 -16.51 -19.70 3.74
CA GLN A 334 -16.30 -20.91 2.93
C GLN A 334 -16.44 -20.66 1.43
N HIS A 335 -17.38 -19.80 1.03
CA HIS A 335 -17.58 -19.45 -0.37
C HIS A 335 -16.46 -18.51 -0.88
N ILE A 336 -15.96 -17.61 0.00
CA ILE A 336 -14.82 -16.73 -0.31
C ILE A 336 -13.58 -17.56 -0.61
N ALA A 337 -13.28 -18.58 0.20
CA ALA A 337 -12.15 -19.47 -0.03
C ALA A 337 -12.25 -20.17 -1.41
N GLN A 338 -13.41 -20.74 -1.75
CA GLN A 338 -13.64 -21.38 -3.05
C GLN A 338 -13.53 -20.39 -4.23
N ALA A 339 -14.12 -19.19 -4.08
CA ALA A 339 -14.07 -18.17 -5.11
C ALA A 339 -12.66 -17.59 -5.27
N SER A 340 -11.89 -17.49 -4.18
CA SER A 340 -10.50 -17.02 -4.21
C SER A 340 -9.58 -18.01 -4.96
N GLU A 341 -9.74 -19.30 -4.72
CA GLU A 341 -9.01 -20.33 -5.47
C GLU A 341 -9.30 -20.25 -6.98
N TRP A 342 -10.58 -20.14 -7.34
CA TRP A 342 -11.00 -19.95 -8.74
C TRP A 342 -10.46 -18.64 -9.33
N SER A 343 -10.54 -17.54 -8.59
CA SER A 343 -10.03 -16.22 -8.99
C SER A 343 -8.53 -16.25 -9.27
N LEU A 344 -7.76 -16.92 -8.42
CA LEU A 344 -6.31 -17.07 -8.59
C LEU A 344 -5.97 -17.89 -9.84
N GLU A 345 -6.71 -18.98 -10.08
CA GLU A 345 -6.50 -19.87 -11.23
C GLU A 345 -6.81 -19.17 -12.56
N HIS A 346 -7.84 -18.29 -12.59
CA HIS A 346 -8.32 -17.66 -13.80
C HIS A 346 -7.83 -16.20 -13.98
N GLY A 347 -7.11 -15.63 -13.00
CA GLY A 347 -6.64 -14.25 -13.04
C GLY A 347 -7.79 -13.22 -12.99
N VAL A 348 -8.94 -13.56 -12.40
CA VAL A 348 -10.13 -12.71 -12.37
C VAL A 348 -10.23 -11.98 -11.04
N PRO A 349 -10.36 -10.64 -11.03
CA PRO A 349 -10.57 -9.85 -9.82
C PRO A 349 -11.79 -10.31 -9.01
N LEU A 350 -11.59 -10.47 -7.71
CA LEU A 350 -12.60 -10.91 -6.75
C LEU A 350 -12.81 -9.84 -5.68
N VAL A 351 -13.93 -9.17 -5.74
CA VAL A 351 -14.29 -8.13 -4.77
C VAL A 351 -15.15 -8.75 -3.68
N ILE A 352 -14.53 -8.99 -2.51
CA ILE A 352 -15.21 -9.64 -1.41
C ILE A 352 -16.00 -8.65 -0.56
N LEU A 353 -17.20 -9.07 -0.23
CA LEU A 353 -18.10 -8.32 0.64
C LEU A 353 -17.66 -8.40 2.09
N PRO A 354 -18.14 -7.47 2.92
CA PRO A 354 -17.79 -7.44 4.33
C PRO A 354 -18.13 -8.77 5.00
N ALA A 355 -17.08 -9.54 5.30
CA ALA A 355 -17.14 -10.63 6.25
C ALA A 355 -16.73 -10.07 7.62
N ASN A 356 -17.34 -10.57 8.68
CA ASN A 356 -17.04 -10.15 10.06
C ASN A 356 -15.68 -10.63 10.58
N SER A 357 -14.87 -11.26 9.75
CA SER A 357 -13.58 -11.85 10.11
C SER A 357 -12.52 -11.58 9.05
N ASN A 358 -11.26 -11.63 9.46
CA ASN A 358 -10.11 -11.62 8.56
C ASN A 358 -10.30 -12.73 7.53
N THR A 359 -10.18 -12.35 6.29
CA THR A 359 -10.10 -13.30 5.18
C THR A 359 -8.64 -13.52 4.90
N ASP A 360 -8.13 -14.72 5.21
CA ASP A 360 -6.73 -15.08 4.93
C ASP A 360 -6.46 -15.02 3.41
N GLU A 361 -7.49 -15.16 2.60
CA GLU A 361 -7.45 -15.12 1.13
C GLU A 361 -6.86 -13.80 0.58
N VAL A 362 -7.05 -12.67 1.27
CA VAL A 362 -6.47 -11.39 0.82
C VAL A 362 -4.94 -11.38 0.93
N PHE A 363 -4.35 -12.22 1.77
CA PHE A 363 -2.88 -12.29 1.91
C PHE A 363 -2.21 -13.17 0.86
N ASP A 364 -2.96 -14.10 0.27
CA ASP A 364 -2.44 -15.16 -0.59
C ASP A 364 -2.89 -15.03 -2.06
N ASN A 365 -3.85 -14.15 -2.35
CA ASN A 365 -4.38 -13.97 -3.69
C ASN A 365 -4.32 -12.49 -4.13
N PRO A 366 -3.48 -12.15 -5.13
CA PRO A 366 -3.33 -10.79 -5.63
C PRO A 366 -4.61 -10.20 -6.24
N ASN A 367 -5.55 -11.04 -6.68
CA ASN A 367 -6.78 -10.61 -7.34
C ASN A 367 -7.91 -10.27 -6.34
N VAL A 368 -7.70 -10.45 -5.03
CA VAL A 368 -8.73 -10.21 -4.01
C VAL A 368 -8.75 -8.74 -3.57
N PHE A 369 -9.92 -8.12 -3.63
CA PHE A 369 -10.18 -6.78 -3.11
C PHE A 369 -11.14 -6.87 -1.93
N GLN A 370 -10.65 -6.61 -0.73
CA GLN A 370 -11.47 -6.60 0.49
C GLN A 370 -11.94 -5.17 0.79
N ILE A 371 -13.23 -4.93 0.68
CA ILE A 371 -13.81 -3.59 0.86
C ILE A 371 -14.02 -3.25 2.33
N ASN A 372 -14.62 -4.16 3.11
CA ASN A 372 -14.80 -3.97 4.54
C ASN A 372 -13.61 -4.54 5.28
N THR A 373 -12.74 -3.66 5.70
CA THR A 373 -11.47 -4.00 6.34
C THR A 373 -11.63 -3.91 7.86
N PRO A 374 -11.04 -4.83 8.63
CA PRO A 374 -10.97 -4.70 10.08
C PRO A 374 -10.33 -3.37 10.50
N GLN A 375 -10.82 -2.77 11.58
CA GLN A 375 -10.37 -1.45 12.03
C GLN A 375 -8.84 -1.34 12.18
N SER A 376 -8.17 -2.43 12.57
CA SER A 376 -6.71 -2.47 12.71
C SER A 376 -5.93 -2.05 11.46
N TYR A 377 -6.49 -2.24 10.26
CA TYR A 377 -5.81 -1.89 9.00
C TYR A 377 -5.88 -0.41 8.66
N PHE A 378 -6.96 0.29 9.04
CA PHE A 378 -7.10 1.71 8.75
C PHE A 378 -6.89 2.62 9.96
N MET A 379 -6.60 2.06 11.14
CA MET A 379 -6.49 2.84 12.37
C MET A 379 -5.37 3.89 12.32
N GLN A 380 -4.27 3.61 11.61
CA GLN A 380 -3.21 4.61 11.41
C GLN A 380 -3.69 5.81 10.60
N GLU A 381 -4.56 5.60 9.61
CA GLU A 381 -5.19 6.70 8.87
C GLU A 381 -6.08 7.54 9.78
N VAL A 382 -6.82 6.91 10.69
CA VAL A 382 -7.64 7.63 11.69
C VAL A 382 -6.76 8.55 12.54
N TYR A 383 -5.61 8.06 13.02
CA TYR A 383 -4.68 8.90 13.82
C TYR A 383 -4.08 10.03 12.99
N ASN A 384 -3.67 9.77 11.75
CA ASN A 384 -3.14 10.78 10.85
C ASN A 384 -4.18 11.89 10.60
N HIS A 385 -5.42 11.51 10.31
CA HIS A 385 -6.53 12.44 10.10
C HIS A 385 -6.88 13.20 11.39
N PHE A 386 -6.85 12.54 12.55
CA PHE A 386 -7.09 13.17 13.83
C PHE A 386 -6.11 14.31 14.08
N PHE A 387 -4.81 14.10 13.92
CA PHE A 387 -3.80 15.14 14.14
C PHE A 387 -3.73 16.16 12.99
N ARG A 388 -4.21 15.82 11.80
CA ARG A 388 -4.39 16.80 10.72
C ARG A 388 -5.55 17.74 11.02
N GLN A 389 -6.65 17.23 11.56
CA GLN A 389 -7.82 18.00 11.95
C GLN A 389 -7.55 18.82 13.23
N PHE A 390 -6.88 18.21 14.20
CA PHE A 390 -6.59 18.77 15.51
C PHE A 390 -5.08 18.78 15.77
N PRO A 391 -4.33 19.77 15.26
CA PRO A 391 -2.86 19.76 15.33
C PRO A 391 -2.29 19.87 16.75
N ASN A 392 -3.02 20.53 17.67
CA ASN A 392 -2.61 20.69 19.07
C ASN A 392 -3.79 20.46 20.02
N PRO A 393 -4.35 19.23 20.08
CA PRO A 393 -5.52 18.95 20.87
C PRO A 393 -5.19 18.87 22.37
N LYS A 394 -6.12 19.31 23.23
CA LYS A 394 -6.17 18.89 24.61
C LYS A 394 -7.12 17.71 24.71
N VAL A 395 -6.59 16.48 24.75
CA VAL A 395 -7.38 15.27 24.83
C VAL A 395 -7.78 15.02 26.29
N ILE A 396 -9.07 14.82 26.54
CA ILE A 396 -9.65 14.49 27.84
C ILE A 396 -10.39 13.16 27.71
N VAL A 397 -9.82 12.12 28.29
CA VAL A 397 -10.42 10.76 28.28
C VAL A 397 -11.42 10.63 29.42
N LEU A 398 -12.66 10.35 29.06
CA LEU A 398 -13.76 10.09 29.96
C LEU A 398 -13.80 8.59 30.29
N ASP A 399 -13.39 8.23 31.48
CA ASP A 399 -13.24 6.84 31.92
C ASP A 399 -14.53 6.29 32.50
N ALA A 400 -15.12 5.35 31.82
CA ALA A 400 -16.23 4.54 32.25
C ALA A 400 -15.67 3.17 32.71
N GLU A 401 -15.20 3.07 33.93
CA GLU A 401 -14.43 1.93 34.46
C GLU A 401 -15.12 0.55 34.31
N GLU A 402 -16.46 0.52 34.26
CA GLU A 402 -17.23 -0.70 34.10
C GLU A 402 -17.27 -1.28 32.67
N TYR A 403 -16.74 -0.54 31.68
CA TYR A 403 -16.85 -0.90 30.26
C TYR A 403 -15.50 -1.23 29.64
N ASN A 404 -15.52 -2.11 28.66
CA ASN A 404 -14.33 -2.48 27.94
C ASN A 404 -13.73 -1.26 27.21
N ARG A 405 -12.45 -1.06 27.41
CA ARG A 405 -11.69 -0.02 26.74
C ARG A 405 -11.60 -0.27 25.23
N ASN A 406 -11.89 0.76 24.46
CA ASN A 406 -11.80 0.67 22.99
C ASN A 406 -10.33 0.73 22.53
N PRO A 407 -9.88 -0.21 21.66
CA PRO A 407 -8.49 -0.27 21.17
C PRO A 407 -7.99 1.01 20.46
N PHE A 408 -8.89 1.84 19.93
CA PHE A 408 -8.54 3.14 19.36
C PHE A 408 -7.77 4.01 20.36
N LEU A 409 -8.17 4.03 21.63
CA LEU A 409 -7.49 4.84 22.64
C LEU A 409 -6.05 4.41 22.90
N ASP A 410 -5.77 3.10 22.87
CA ASP A 410 -4.41 2.59 23.09
C ASP A 410 -3.45 3.08 22.00
N GLY A 411 -3.94 3.16 20.77
CA GLY A 411 -3.19 3.71 19.64
C GLY A 411 -3.05 5.24 19.73
N LEU A 412 -4.15 5.94 20.06
CA LEU A 412 -4.13 7.39 20.20
C LEU A 412 -3.16 7.84 21.32
N GLU A 413 -3.14 7.14 22.46
CA GLU A 413 -2.20 7.44 23.55
C GLU A 413 -0.74 7.27 23.11
N ARG A 414 -0.44 6.23 22.33
CA ARG A 414 0.90 6.05 21.75
C ARG A 414 1.26 7.20 20.81
N GLU A 415 0.33 7.61 19.95
CA GLU A 415 0.54 8.72 19.01
C GLU A 415 0.72 10.06 19.72
N LEU A 416 -0.07 10.34 20.76
CA LEU A 416 0.11 11.53 21.61
C LEU A 416 1.51 11.53 22.25
N LYS A 417 1.91 10.41 22.85
CA LYS A 417 3.24 10.26 23.46
C LYS A 417 4.37 10.47 22.46
N ASN A 418 4.26 9.88 21.25
CA ASN A 418 5.26 10.02 20.18
C ASN A 418 5.41 11.49 19.75
N ARG A 419 4.35 12.30 19.85
CA ARG A 419 4.33 13.72 19.55
C ARG A 419 4.68 14.63 20.75
N GLY A 420 5.02 14.04 21.90
CA GLY A 420 5.31 14.78 23.14
C GLY A 420 4.06 15.45 23.76
N MET A 421 2.87 14.97 23.42
CA MET A 421 1.60 15.46 23.94
C MET A 421 1.12 14.57 25.09
N SER A 422 0.46 15.18 26.08
CA SER A 422 -0.22 14.48 27.18
C SER A 422 -1.73 14.54 27.00
N TYR A 423 -2.41 13.60 27.60
CA TYR A 423 -3.86 13.61 27.76
C TYR A 423 -4.23 13.64 29.24
N GLU A 424 -5.43 14.07 29.53
CA GLU A 424 -6.01 14.07 30.87
C GLU A 424 -7.06 12.95 30.98
N LYS A 425 -7.13 12.28 32.10
CA LYS A 425 -8.11 11.20 32.35
C LYS A 425 -8.97 11.59 33.53
N ILE A 426 -10.30 11.59 33.36
CA ILE A 426 -11.28 11.90 34.38
C ILE A 426 -12.39 10.83 34.39
N GLY A 427 -13.06 10.64 35.50
CA GLY A 427 -14.22 9.72 35.59
C GLY A 427 -15.40 10.24 34.76
N ILE A 428 -16.21 9.34 34.25
CA ILE A 428 -17.42 9.67 33.47
C ILE A 428 -18.48 10.39 34.34
N ASP A 429 -18.38 10.30 35.66
CA ASP A 429 -19.25 10.93 36.65
C ASP A 429 -18.73 12.28 37.15
N THR A 430 -17.65 12.80 36.58
CA THR A 430 -17.07 14.10 36.96
C THR A 430 -18.09 15.22 36.77
N ALA A 431 -18.23 16.08 37.78
CA ALA A 431 -19.17 17.18 37.74
C ALA A 431 -18.85 18.22 36.67
N PRO A 432 -19.87 18.85 36.02
CA PRO A 432 -19.66 19.79 34.89
C PRO A 432 -18.74 20.96 35.23
N ASP A 433 -18.83 21.55 36.41
CA ASP A 433 -17.99 22.68 36.85
C ASP A 433 -16.51 22.27 37.00
N ALA A 434 -16.24 21.05 37.48
CA ALA A 434 -14.89 20.50 37.52
C ALA A 434 -14.32 20.30 36.11
N ILE A 435 -15.14 19.83 35.16
CA ILE A 435 -14.75 19.69 33.76
C ILE A 435 -14.44 21.07 33.14
N VAL A 436 -15.30 22.08 33.36
CA VAL A 436 -15.06 23.44 32.89
C VAL A 436 -13.74 23.99 33.45
N GLY A 437 -13.41 23.70 34.69
CA GLY A 437 -12.18 24.14 35.38
C GLY A 437 -10.88 23.61 34.77
N ILE A 438 -10.93 22.52 34.01
CA ILE A 438 -9.75 21.90 33.36
C ILE A 438 -9.62 22.27 31.88
N LEU A 439 -10.58 22.98 31.28
CA LEU A 439 -10.53 23.33 29.87
C LEU A 439 -9.37 24.29 29.54
N ASP A 440 -8.74 24.07 28.41
CA ASP A 440 -7.71 24.98 27.89
C ASP A 440 -8.36 25.97 26.89
N PRO A 441 -8.32 27.28 27.14
CA PRO A 441 -8.96 28.28 26.28
C PRO A 441 -8.25 28.44 24.92
N THR A 442 -7.02 27.96 24.79
CA THR A 442 -6.18 28.17 23.59
C THR A 442 -6.15 26.94 22.66
N ARG A 443 -6.65 25.80 23.12
CA ARG A 443 -6.58 24.51 22.43
C ARG A 443 -7.99 23.98 22.13
N ASP A 444 -8.04 23.03 21.22
CA ASP A 444 -9.25 22.21 21.01
C ASP A 444 -9.36 21.19 22.15
N ASN A 445 -10.38 21.32 23.01
CA ASN A 445 -10.64 20.38 24.09
C ASN A 445 -11.48 19.24 23.55
N ILE A 446 -10.87 18.05 23.41
CA ILE A 446 -11.47 16.88 22.78
C ILE A 446 -11.78 15.83 23.82
N PHE A 447 -13.07 15.62 24.09
CA PHE A 447 -13.56 14.56 24.95
C PHE A 447 -13.62 13.24 24.18
N ILE A 448 -13.11 12.15 24.77
CA ILE A 448 -13.17 10.81 24.20
C ILE A 448 -13.58 9.84 25.29
N ILE A 449 -14.70 9.14 25.11
CA ILE A 449 -15.13 8.11 26.06
C ILE A 449 -14.25 6.87 25.84
N ASN A 450 -13.83 6.19 26.89
CA ASN A 450 -12.98 4.98 26.77
C ASN A 450 -13.71 3.78 26.16
N SER A 451 -15.00 3.86 25.93
CA SER A 451 -15.84 2.81 25.34
C SER A 451 -16.70 3.33 24.21
N SER A 452 -16.94 2.52 23.18
CA SER A 452 -17.84 2.84 22.06
C SER A 452 -19.32 2.49 22.32
N GLY A 453 -19.65 2.01 23.52
CA GLY A 453 -21.00 1.57 23.86
C GLY A 453 -22.03 2.72 24.00
N SER A 454 -23.31 2.43 23.78
CA SER A 454 -24.39 3.42 23.92
C SER A 454 -24.62 3.85 25.37
N ALA A 455 -24.46 2.94 26.34
CA ALA A 455 -24.72 3.25 27.74
C ALA A 455 -23.79 4.31 28.34
N PRO A 456 -22.44 4.21 28.23
CA PRO A 456 -21.54 5.27 28.68
C PRO A 456 -21.76 6.58 27.89
N LEU A 457 -22.09 6.52 26.59
CA LEU A 457 -22.44 7.69 25.78
C LEU A 457 -23.68 8.40 26.37
N SER A 458 -24.77 7.70 26.59
CA SER A 458 -26.00 8.26 27.13
C SER A 458 -25.80 8.81 28.55
N THR A 459 -24.87 8.27 29.32
CA THR A 459 -24.53 8.76 30.67
C THR A 459 -23.85 10.11 30.65
N ILE A 460 -22.88 10.32 29.72
CA ILE A 460 -22.06 11.54 29.73
C ILE A 460 -22.65 12.68 28.92
N LEU A 461 -23.48 12.43 27.91
CA LEU A 461 -24.04 13.46 27.03
C LEU A 461 -24.69 14.61 27.77
N PRO A 462 -25.57 14.38 28.80
CA PRO A 462 -26.18 15.48 29.55
C PRO A 462 -25.13 16.35 30.29
N THR A 463 -24.07 15.73 30.79
CA THR A 463 -22.95 16.46 31.42
C THR A 463 -22.20 17.33 30.43
N LEU A 464 -21.86 16.78 29.25
CA LEU A 464 -21.17 17.55 28.20
C LEU A 464 -22.04 18.69 27.65
N GLN A 465 -23.36 18.52 27.57
CA GLN A 465 -24.28 19.61 27.21
C GLN A 465 -24.21 20.75 28.26
N LEU A 466 -24.21 20.41 29.58
CA LEU A 466 -24.02 21.41 30.64
C LEU A 466 -22.66 22.09 30.51
N VAL A 467 -21.57 21.36 30.28
CA VAL A 467 -20.23 21.91 30.05
C VAL A 467 -20.25 22.87 28.86
N SER A 468 -20.88 22.50 27.77
CA SER A 468 -20.99 23.34 26.57
C SER A 468 -21.72 24.67 26.83
N ARG A 469 -22.70 24.67 27.73
CA ARG A 469 -23.47 25.86 28.12
C ARG A 469 -22.79 26.71 29.21
N MET A 470 -21.97 26.08 30.07
CA MET A 470 -21.29 26.74 31.19
C MET A 470 -19.94 27.37 30.83
N LYS A 471 -19.24 26.80 29.86
CA LYS A 471 -17.92 27.26 29.43
C LYS A 471 -17.98 28.66 28.79
N ASP A 472 -16.85 29.38 28.79
CA ASP A 472 -16.72 30.59 27.96
C ASP A 472 -16.97 30.24 26.48
N PRO A 473 -17.79 31.02 25.76
CA PRO A 473 -18.06 30.80 24.34
C PRO A 473 -16.82 30.71 23.44
N SER A 474 -15.71 31.36 23.83
CA SER A 474 -14.45 31.30 23.07
C SER A 474 -13.70 29.97 23.23
N VAL A 475 -14.00 29.18 24.24
CA VAL A 475 -13.36 27.90 24.50
C VAL A 475 -14.01 26.82 23.61
N ARG A 476 -13.20 26.19 22.78
CA ARG A 476 -13.66 25.12 21.89
C ARG A 476 -13.70 23.79 22.63
N THR A 477 -14.83 23.12 22.54
CA THR A 477 -15.04 21.77 23.08
C THR A 477 -15.71 20.90 22.02
N MET A 478 -15.36 19.62 21.97
CA MET A 478 -15.97 18.65 21.07
C MET A 478 -15.87 17.24 21.63
N LEU A 479 -16.83 16.41 21.26
CA LEU A 479 -16.82 14.99 21.53
C LEU A 479 -16.27 14.28 20.29
N PHE A 480 -15.21 13.46 20.46
CA PHE A 480 -14.69 12.60 19.40
C PHE A 480 -15.01 11.14 19.72
N GLY A 481 -15.71 10.47 18.81
CA GLY A 481 -16.24 9.14 19.03
C GLY A 481 -15.86 8.14 17.94
N TYR A 482 -16.64 7.10 17.86
CA TYR A 482 -16.39 5.84 17.17
C TYR A 482 -17.40 5.61 16.04
N PRO A 483 -17.14 4.66 15.12
CA PRO A 483 -18.08 4.34 14.02
C PRO A 483 -19.49 4.01 14.49
N GLU A 484 -19.64 3.47 15.69
CA GLU A 484 -20.94 3.13 16.30
C GLU A 484 -21.83 4.35 16.53
N TYR A 485 -21.26 5.55 16.64
CA TYR A 485 -22.03 6.79 16.87
C TYR A 485 -23.04 7.06 15.73
N GLN A 486 -22.75 6.59 14.51
CA GLN A 486 -23.72 6.70 13.42
C GLN A 486 -25.01 5.88 13.70
N ILE A 487 -24.91 4.80 14.49
CA ILE A 487 -26.07 3.97 14.86
C ILE A 487 -26.87 4.65 15.96
N TYR A 488 -26.19 5.38 16.86
CA TYR A 488 -26.82 6.08 17.99
C TYR A 488 -27.33 7.48 17.62
N ALA A 489 -26.88 8.02 16.48
CA ALA A 489 -27.26 9.36 16.05
C ALA A 489 -28.79 9.60 15.93
N PRO A 490 -29.62 8.64 15.49
CA PRO A 490 -31.08 8.86 15.49
C PRO A 490 -31.68 9.15 16.87
N ASP A 491 -31.12 8.57 17.92
CA ASP A 491 -31.63 8.72 19.31
C ASP A 491 -30.98 9.90 20.05
N HIS A 492 -29.82 10.39 19.57
CA HIS A 492 -28.99 11.40 20.26
C HIS A 492 -28.61 12.59 19.33
N LEU A 493 -29.41 12.85 18.28
CA LEU A 493 -29.02 13.80 17.25
C LEU A 493 -28.86 15.24 17.79
N GLU A 494 -29.78 15.70 18.64
CA GLU A 494 -29.75 17.05 19.22
C GLU A 494 -28.54 17.19 20.15
N GLU A 495 -28.31 16.21 20.99
CA GLU A 495 -27.16 16.18 21.90
C GLU A 495 -25.83 16.19 21.13
N PHE A 496 -25.75 15.41 20.05
CA PHE A 496 -24.54 15.38 19.22
C PHE A 496 -24.24 16.73 18.56
N TYR A 497 -25.24 17.46 18.12
CA TYR A 497 -25.06 18.83 17.63
C TYR A 497 -24.59 19.76 18.75
N GLU A 498 -25.25 19.75 19.91
CA GLU A 498 -24.93 20.65 21.02
C GLU A 498 -23.52 20.47 21.57
N VAL A 499 -23.00 19.22 21.57
CA VAL A 499 -21.64 18.93 22.04
C VAL A 499 -20.59 18.91 20.94
N ASN A 500 -20.96 19.32 19.69
CA ASN A 500 -20.05 19.44 18.57
C ASN A 500 -19.32 18.11 18.29
N THR A 501 -20.08 17.09 17.91
CA THR A 501 -19.61 15.70 17.84
C THR A 501 -18.87 15.38 16.56
N TRP A 502 -17.73 14.74 16.70
CA TRP A 502 -16.91 14.15 15.66
C TRP A 502 -16.82 12.63 15.84
N PHE A 503 -16.79 11.88 14.76
CA PHE A 503 -16.42 10.48 14.79
C PHE A 503 -15.83 10.03 13.45
N TYR A 504 -15.08 8.94 13.46
CA TYR A 504 -14.54 8.34 12.25
C TYR A 504 -15.38 7.16 11.79
N SER A 505 -15.41 6.91 10.48
CA SER A 505 -16.03 5.72 9.91
C SER A 505 -15.45 5.39 8.54
N SER A 506 -15.38 4.10 8.18
CA SER A 506 -15.01 3.65 6.84
C SER A 506 -16.17 3.79 5.84
N PHE A 507 -17.38 4.04 6.31
CA PHE A 507 -18.58 4.29 5.51
C PHE A 507 -19.52 5.23 6.25
N TYR A 508 -20.15 6.13 5.55
CA TYR A 508 -21.17 7.01 6.12
C TYR A 508 -22.12 7.53 5.06
N THR A 509 -23.39 7.50 5.35
CA THR A 509 -24.44 8.12 4.53
C THR A 509 -25.46 8.80 5.42
N ASN A 510 -25.99 9.93 4.95
CA ASN A 510 -27.04 10.70 5.61
C ASN A 510 -27.90 11.36 4.55
N ASN A 511 -29.21 11.33 4.71
CA ASN A 511 -30.16 11.92 3.76
C ASN A 511 -30.03 13.45 3.57
N MET A 512 -29.28 14.14 4.43
CA MET A 512 -28.93 15.56 4.25
C MET A 512 -27.79 15.74 3.25
N LEU A 513 -27.01 14.71 2.94
CA LEU A 513 -25.99 14.75 1.90
C LEU A 513 -26.65 14.60 0.51
N GLN A 514 -26.21 15.42 -0.43
CA GLN A 514 -26.82 15.46 -1.77
C GLN A 514 -26.76 14.12 -2.50
N GLU A 515 -25.63 13.43 -2.40
CA GLU A 515 -25.41 12.12 -3.02
C GLU A 515 -26.39 11.08 -2.48
N ALA A 516 -26.55 11.03 -1.17
CA ALA A 516 -27.48 10.10 -0.50
C ALA A 516 -28.93 10.41 -0.84
N ALA A 517 -29.31 11.69 -0.84
CA ALA A 517 -30.67 12.12 -1.21
C ALA A 517 -31.00 11.76 -2.66
N SER A 518 -30.07 12.02 -3.59
CA SER A 518 -30.21 11.69 -5.02
C SER A 518 -30.31 10.19 -5.25
N PHE A 519 -29.43 9.41 -4.61
CA PHE A 519 -29.46 7.95 -4.67
C PHE A 519 -30.77 7.38 -4.11
N GLY A 520 -31.21 7.85 -2.94
CA GLY A 520 -32.48 7.45 -2.34
C GLY A 520 -33.71 7.76 -3.23
N ALA A 521 -33.68 8.88 -3.95
CA ALA A 521 -34.72 9.22 -4.91
C ALA A 521 -34.70 8.26 -6.11
N SER A 522 -33.53 7.94 -6.66
CA SER A 522 -33.35 6.97 -7.75
C SER A 522 -33.80 5.57 -7.34
N PHE A 523 -33.41 5.13 -6.13
CA PHE A 523 -33.86 3.85 -5.60
C PHE A 523 -35.40 3.75 -5.49
N ARG A 524 -36.05 4.77 -4.93
CA ARG A 524 -37.53 4.79 -4.84
C ARG A 524 -38.19 4.78 -6.21
N ARG A 525 -37.63 5.50 -7.18
CA ARG A 525 -38.16 5.54 -8.55
C ARG A 525 -38.04 4.17 -9.23
N ALA A 526 -36.89 3.50 -9.10
CA ALA A 526 -36.62 2.22 -9.74
C ALA A 526 -37.42 1.05 -9.11
N PHE A 527 -37.54 1.02 -7.78
CA PHE A 527 -38.06 -0.14 -7.06
C PHE A 527 -39.38 0.10 -6.33
N SER A 528 -39.98 1.30 -6.44
CA SER A 528 -41.25 1.68 -5.82
C SER A 528 -41.35 1.44 -4.32
N ARG A 529 -40.20 1.46 -3.61
CA ARG A 529 -40.11 1.30 -2.16
C ARG A 529 -38.92 2.09 -1.59
N GLN A 530 -38.89 2.23 -0.29
CA GLN A 530 -37.72 2.77 0.40
C GLN A 530 -36.69 1.66 0.69
N MET A 531 -35.41 2.04 0.82
CA MET A 531 -34.36 1.17 1.32
C MET A 531 -34.63 0.75 2.77
N MET A 532 -34.12 -0.41 3.15
CA MET A 532 -34.09 -0.81 4.55
C MET A 532 -33.13 0.09 5.33
N VAL A 533 -33.48 0.35 6.59
CA VAL A 533 -32.54 0.98 7.52
C VAL A 533 -31.54 -0.08 7.95
N SER A 534 -30.28 0.10 7.54
CA SER A 534 -29.16 -0.75 7.92
C SER A 534 -27.86 0.05 7.91
N TYR A 535 -26.89 -0.37 8.70
CA TYR A 535 -25.55 0.23 8.77
C TYR A 535 -24.50 -0.87 8.56
N PRO A 536 -23.84 -0.90 7.38
CA PRO A 536 -24.03 -0.06 6.19
C PRO A 536 -25.37 -0.28 5.48
N SER A 537 -25.80 0.69 4.65
CA SER A 537 -26.89 0.50 3.67
C SER A 537 -26.40 -0.42 2.56
N PHE A 538 -27.02 -1.59 2.39
CA PHE A 538 -26.58 -2.57 1.39
C PHE A 538 -26.84 -2.10 -0.05
N ALA A 539 -27.90 -1.31 -0.27
CA ALA A 539 -28.15 -0.72 -1.59
C ALA A 539 -27.05 0.27 -1.98
N ALA A 540 -26.69 1.21 -1.10
CA ALA A 540 -25.62 2.17 -1.34
C ALA A 540 -24.28 1.46 -1.51
N TYR A 541 -24.04 0.40 -0.74
CA TYR A 541 -22.83 -0.39 -0.79
C TYR A 541 -22.65 -1.09 -2.15
N GLY A 542 -23.71 -1.75 -2.65
CA GLY A 542 -23.68 -2.39 -3.97
C GLY A 542 -23.49 -1.38 -5.10
N TYR A 543 -24.10 -0.18 -4.96
CA TYR A 543 -23.94 0.91 -5.92
C TYR A 543 -22.51 1.44 -5.97
N ASP A 544 -21.97 1.87 -4.83
CA ASP A 544 -20.63 2.46 -4.76
C ASP A 544 -19.57 1.48 -5.28
N MET A 545 -19.66 0.22 -4.85
CA MET A 545 -18.73 -0.83 -5.26
C MET A 545 -18.79 -1.11 -6.77
N ALA A 546 -19.98 -1.40 -7.30
CA ALA A 546 -20.13 -1.75 -8.71
C ALA A 546 -19.74 -0.57 -9.62
N TYR A 547 -20.16 0.65 -9.26
CA TYR A 547 -19.81 1.83 -10.04
C TYR A 547 -18.30 2.05 -10.08
N HIS A 548 -17.64 2.01 -8.93
CA HIS A 548 -16.20 2.25 -8.82
C HIS A 548 -15.39 1.25 -9.64
N PHE A 549 -15.55 -0.04 -9.40
CA PHE A 549 -14.76 -1.07 -10.07
C PHE A 549 -15.04 -1.13 -11.57
N LEU A 550 -16.29 -1.13 -11.97
CA LEU A 550 -16.65 -1.23 -13.38
C LEU A 550 -16.26 0.03 -14.16
N LYS A 551 -16.37 1.22 -13.55
CA LYS A 551 -15.88 2.46 -14.15
C LYS A 551 -14.37 2.44 -14.33
N CYS A 552 -13.65 2.00 -13.30
CA CYS A 552 -12.19 1.88 -13.33
C CYS A 552 -11.75 0.90 -14.43
N MET A 553 -12.33 -0.29 -14.48
CA MET A 553 -12.03 -1.28 -15.51
C MET A 553 -12.38 -0.80 -16.93
N ALA A 554 -13.52 -0.14 -17.10
CA ALA A 554 -13.91 0.41 -18.40
C ALA A 554 -12.99 1.54 -18.87
N THR A 555 -12.37 2.26 -17.93
CA THR A 555 -11.49 3.40 -18.23
C THR A 555 -10.06 2.93 -18.51
N TYR A 556 -9.55 1.96 -17.73
CA TYR A 556 -8.13 1.59 -17.71
C TYR A 556 -7.86 0.15 -18.14
N GLY A 557 -8.89 -0.65 -18.47
CA GLY A 557 -8.71 -2.03 -18.93
C GLY A 557 -7.95 -2.89 -17.95
N ASN A 558 -6.95 -3.61 -18.43
CA ASN A 558 -6.13 -4.52 -17.64
C ASN A 558 -5.22 -3.80 -16.62
N SER A 559 -4.98 -2.48 -16.79
CA SER A 559 -4.19 -1.67 -15.83
C SER A 559 -5.04 -1.05 -14.71
N PHE A 560 -6.33 -1.41 -14.59
CA PHE A 560 -7.24 -0.82 -13.61
C PHE A 560 -6.73 -0.87 -12.17
N GLU A 561 -5.95 -1.89 -11.81
CA GLU A 561 -5.39 -2.03 -10.46
C GLU A 561 -4.48 -0.87 -10.07
N SER A 562 -3.69 -0.34 -11.01
CA SER A 562 -2.82 0.82 -10.80
C SER A 562 -3.62 2.11 -10.60
N HIS A 563 -4.85 2.13 -11.07
CA HIS A 563 -5.78 3.27 -11.04
C HIS A 563 -6.96 3.07 -10.07
N ILE A 564 -6.93 2.00 -9.27
CA ILE A 564 -8.05 1.63 -8.39
C ILE A 564 -8.36 2.69 -7.33
N ASN A 565 -7.42 3.58 -7.06
CA ASN A 565 -7.59 4.70 -6.13
C ASN A 565 -8.04 6.00 -6.81
N ASP A 566 -8.17 6.02 -8.13
CA ASP A 566 -8.70 7.18 -8.84
C ASP A 566 -10.15 7.39 -8.45
N THR A 567 -10.47 8.64 -8.14
CA THR A 567 -11.81 8.99 -7.69
C THR A 567 -12.62 9.55 -8.83
N PHE A 568 -13.68 8.87 -9.24
CA PHE A 568 -14.56 9.32 -10.30
C PHE A 568 -15.64 10.27 -9.80
N ASP A 569 -16.19 10.01 -8.60
CA ASP A 569 -17.28 10.80 -7.98
C ASP A 569 -17.29 10.67 -6.46
N ASN A 570 -18.16 11.49 -5.82
CA ASN A 570 -18.45 11.32 -4.39
C ASN A 570 -19.24 10.03 -4.17
N PRO A 571 -18.76 9.11 -3.34
CA PRO A 571 -19.52 7.91 -3.02
C PRO A 571 -20.75 8.27 -2.20
N VAL A 572 -21.82 7.50 -2.40
CA VAL A 572 -23.05 7.63 -1.61
C VAL A 572 -22.77 7.32 -0.15
N GLN A 573 -22.00 6.27 0.10
CA GLN A 573 -21.68 5.76 1.44
C GLN A 573 -20.21 5.40 1.59
N THR A 574 -19.70 4.52 0.73
CA THR A 574 -18.41 3.84 0.89
C THR A 574 -17.39 4.38 -0.10
N GLY A 575 -16.35 5.02 0.38
CA GLY A 575 -15.21 5.41 -0.43
C GLY A 575 -14.15 4.32 -0.50
N PHE A 576 -13.21 4.51 -1.42
CA PHE A 576 -12.17 3.53 -1.67
C PHE A 576 -10.78 4.17 -1.58
N LYS A 577 -9.88 3.48 -0.89
CA LYS A 577 -8.45 3.72 -0.80
C LYS A 577 -7.80 2.36 -0.60
N PHE A 578 -7.51 1.71 -1.70
CA PHE A 578 -6.95 0.37 -1.68
C PHE A 578 -5.45 0.41 -1.48
N GLU A 579 -4.95 -0.46 -0.63
CA GLU A 579 -3.54 -0.71 -0.42
C GLU A 579 -3.30 -2.21 -0.44
N ARG A 580 -2.27 -2.67 -1.16
CA ARG A 580 -1.89 -4.08 -1.15
C ARG A 580 -1.40 -4.48 0.23
N VAL A 581 -1.80 -5.67 0.67
CA VAL A 581 -1.37 -6.19 1.98
C VAL A 581 0.09 -6.63 1.97
N ASN A 582 0.58 -7.13 0.83
CA ASN A 582 1.97 -7.54 0.59
C ASN A 582 2.18 -7.70 -0.93
N ASN A 583 3.37 -8.07 -1.37
CA ASN A 583 3.71 -8.19 -2.80
C ASN A 583 2.97 -9.32 -3.55
N TRP A 584 2.37 -10.27 -2.85
CA TRP A 584 1.66 -11.42 -3.41
C TRP A 584 0.18 -11.48 -3.04
N GLY A 585 -0.21 -10.62 -2.11
CA GLY A 585 -1.58 -10.55 -1.64
C GLY A 585 -2.44 -9.57 -2.44
N GLY A 586 -3.70 -9.54 -2.11
CA GLY A 586 -4.69 -8.62 -2.64
C GLY A 586 -4.70 -7.27 -1.95
N PHE A 587 -5.82 -6.60 -2.05
CA PHE A 587 -6.00 -5.23 -1.60
C PHE A 587 -6.96 -5.15 -0.42
N VAL A 588 -6.66 -4.26 0.52
CA VAL A 588 -7.56 -3.87 1.60
C VAL A 588 -7.94 -2.40 1.46
N ASN A 589 -9.20 -2.10 1.68
CA ASN A 589 -9.68 -0.73 1.67
C ASN A 589 -9.34 -0.05 2.99
N ARG A 590 -8.59 1.04 2.95
CA ARG A 590 -8.18 1.83 4.12
C ARG A 590 -8.90 3.19 4.20
N LYS A 591 -9.93 3.39 3.39
CA LYS A 591 -10.66 4.64 3.35
C LYS A 591 -11.35 4.94 4.68
N VAL A 592 -11.14 6.15 5.17
CA VAL A 592 -11.75 6.67 6.39
C VAL A 592 -12.28 8.07 6.14
N PHE A 593 -13.47 8.33 6.62
CA PHE A 593 -14.07 9.64 6.69
C PHE A 593 -14.13 10.12 8.14
N PHE A 594 -14.06 11.41 8.34
CA PHE A 594 -14.52 12.01 9.58
C PHE A 594 -15.89 12.63 9.36
N ILE A 595 -16.75 12.39 10.33
CA ILE A 595 -18.11 12.90 10.34
C ILE A 595 -18.17 13.95 11.42
N HIS A 596 -18.69 15.13 11.08
CA HIS A 596 -18.85 16.24 11.98
C HIS A 596 -20.31 16.64 12.07
N LEU A 597 -20.87 16.53 13.26
CA LEU A 597 -22.18 17.09 13.61
C LEU A 597 -21.93 18.36 14.40
N SER A 598 -21.99 19.50 13.70
CA SER A 598 -21.58 20.80 14.26
C SER A 598 -22.65 21.42 15.15
N ASP A 599 -22.26 22.27 16.08
CA ASP A 599 -23.13 23.10 16.91
C ASP A 599 -23.99 24.10 16.10
N GLN A 600 -23.76 24.18 14.79
CA GLN A 600 -24.62 24.93 13.85
C GLN A 600 -25.69 24.05 13.19
N TYR A 601 -25.92 22.85 13.68
CA TYR A 601 -26.88 21.87 13.16
C TYR A 601 -26.60 21.44 11.72
N THR A 602 -25.31 21.34 11.35
CA THR A 602 -24.87 20.81 10.05
C THR A 602 -24.21 19.44 10.20
N VAL A 603 -24.31 18.64 9.15
CA VAL A 603 -23.62 17.36 9.02
C VAL A 603 -22.61 17.47 7.89
N GLU A 604 -21.36 17.19 8.19
CA GLU A 604 -20.27 17.21 7.21
C GLU A 604 -19.61 15.84 7.15
N LYS A 605 -19.36 15.35 5.94
CA LYS A 605 -18.57 14.13 5.67
C LYS A 605 -17.23 14.59 5.08
N ILE A 606 -16.17 14.51 5.86
CA ILE A 606 -14.85 15.03 5.53
C ILE A 606 -13.97 13.90 5.00
N ASP A 607 -13.47 14.11 3.80
CA ASP A 607 -12.56 13.22 3.11
C ASP A 607 -11.17 13.87 3.07
N PHE A 608 -10.22 13.34 3.80
CA PHE A 608 -8.87 13.89 3.89
C PHE A 608 -7.95 13.45 2.73
N ASP A 609 -8.38 12.52 1.90
CA ASP A 609 -7.62 12.04 0.74
C ASP A 609 -7.93 12.84 -0.55
N ARG A 610 -8.82 13.82 -0.47
CA ARG A 610 -9.20 14.72 -1.57
C ARG A 610 -8.60 16.10 -1.45
#